data_dd6e070204faef217233ab41bbc584c1
#
_entry.id   dd6e070204faef217233ab41bbc584c1
#
_cell.length_a   1.000
_cell.length_b   1.000
_cell.length_c   1.000
_cell.angle_alpha   90.00
_cell.angle_beta   90.00
_cell.angle_gamma   90.00
#
_symmetry.space_group_name_H-M   'P 1'
#
loop_
_entity.id
_entity.type
_entity.pdbx_description
1 polymer ?
#
loop_
_entity_poly.entity_id
_entity_poly.type
_entity_poly.pdbx_seq_one_letter_code
_entity_poly.pdbx_strand_id
1 'polypeptide(L)' 'MMPFEAAELINKFPKNKTIPKKIYDLIENSSGQTKKEFSQLIEVLYILAIEDEDFDLLNQYFG' A
#
# COMPACT_ATOMS: atom_id res chain seq x y z
N MET A 1 -0.96 11.48 7.80
CA MET A 1 -0.09 11.38 6.62
C MET A 1 -0.86 11.82 5.39
N MET A 2 -0.24 12.61 4.54
CA MET A 2 -0.84 13.04 3.28
C MET A 2 -0.64 11.99 2.20
N PRO A 3 -1.53 11.91 1.19
CA PRO A 3 -1.36 10.96 0.08
C PRO A 3 0.00 11.06 -0.62
N PHE A 4 0.55 12.26 -0.71
CA PHE A 4 1.87 12.48 -1.28
C PHE A 4 2.96 11.71 -0.50
N GLU A 5 2.90 11.77 0.83
CA GLU A 5 3.86 11.06 1.68
C GLU A 5 3.69 9.55 1.57
N ALA A 6 2.45 9.09 1.46
CA ALA A 6 2.16 7.67 1.28
C ALA A 6 2.73 7.17 -0.06
N ALA A 7 2.64 7.98 -1.11
CA ALA A 7 3.20 7.62 -2.42
C ALA A 7 4.72 7.47 -2.34
N GLU A 8 5.40 8.35 -1.59
CA GLU A 8 6.84 8.21 -1.38
C GLU A 8 7.17 6.95 -0.60
N LEU A 9 6.36 6.64 0.41
CA LEU A 9 6.54 5.44 1.22
C LEU A 9 6.43 4.17 0.36
N ILE A 10 5.49 4.15 -0.56
CA ILE A 10 5.26 3.01 -1.44
C ILE A 10 6.49 2.67 -2.29
N ASN A 11 7.26 3.66 -2.68
CA ASN A 11 8.45 3.44 -3.49
C ASN A 11 9.52 2.61 -2.77
N LYS A 12 9.37 2.38 -1.47
CA LYS A 12 10.27 1.53 -0.71
C LYS A 12 9.90 0.05 -0.79
N PHE A 13 8.72 -0.27 -1.29
CA PHE A 13 8.29 -1.64 -1.53
C PHE A 13 8.81 -2.08 -2.92
N PRO A 14 9.21 -3.35 -3.12
CA PRO A 14 9.12 -4.48 -2.18
C PRO A 14 10.34 -4.65 -1.26
N LYS A 15 11.31 -3.79 -1.35
CA LYS A 15 12.52 -3.88 -0.54
C LYS A 15 12.17 -3.83 0.95
N ASN A 16 11.24 -2.95 1.32
CA ASN A 16 10.72 -2.88 2.68
C ASN A 16 9.38 -3.61 2.74
N LYS A 17 9.37 -4.79 3.34
CA LYS A 17 8.18 -5.65 3.39
C LYS A 17 7.11 -5.18 4.38
N THR A 18 7.38 -4.12 5.16
CA THR A 18 6.39 -3.58 6.09
C THR A 18 5.45 -2.57 5.43
N ILE A 19 5.73 -2.17 4.19
CA ILE A 19 4.95 -1.14 3.50
C ILE A 19 3.48 -1.55 3.30
N PRO A 20 3.15 -2.79 2.87
CA PRO A 20 1.73 -3.17 2.70
C PRO A 20 0.92 -2.98 3.98
N LYS A 21 1.47 -3.35 5.13
CA LYS A 21 0.76 -3.17 6.41
C LYS A 21 0.56 -1.69 6.71
N LYS A 22 1.55 -0.87 6.46
CA LYS A 22 1.45 0.58 6.69
C LYS A 22 0.36 1.21 5.84
N ILE A 23 0.28 0.82 4.57
CA ILE A 23 -0.77 1.33 3.68
C ILE A 23 -2.14 0.82 4.12
N TYR A 24 -2.23 -0.45 4.50
CA TYR A 24 -3.47 -1.01 5.02
C TYR A 24 -3.98 -0.21 6.22
N ASP A 25 -3.08 0.06 7.19
CA ASP A 25 -3.44 0.81 8.39
C ASP A 25 -3.89 2.24 8.04
N LEU A 26 -3.23 2.89 7.08
CA LEU A 26 -3.64 4.22 6.64
C LEU A 26 -5.05 4.21 6.05
N ILE A 27 -5.37 3.21 5.25
CA ILE A 27 -6.70 3.08 4.65
C ILE A 27 -7.75 2.86 5.74
N GLU A 28 -7.48 1.96 6.68
CA GLU A 28 -8.43 1.65 7.75
C GLU A 28 -8.68 2.84 8.67
N ASN A 29 -7.70 3.72 8.82
CA ASN A 29 -7.82 4.90 9.69
C ASN A 29 -8.26 6.15 8.94
N SER A 30 -8.61 6.03 7.67
CA SER A 30 -9.05 7.16 6.84
C SER A 30 -10.51 7.01 6.46
N SER A 31 -11.11 8.11 5.96
CA SER A 31 -12.49 8.10 5.50
C SER A 31 -12.66 9.08 4.34
N GLY A 32 -13.78 8.96 3.63
CA GLY A 32 -14.12 9.87 2.54
C GLY A 32 -13.09 9.87 1.40
N GLN A 33 -12.79 11.04 0.90
CA GLN A 33 -11.89 11.21 -0.23
C GLN A 33 -10.46 10.73 0.08
N THR A 34 -10.00 10.96 1.30
CA THR A 34 -8.68 10.53 1.72
C THR A 34 -8.53 9.02 1.65
N LYS A 35 -9.54 8.28 2.12
CA LYS A 35 -9.54 6.82 2.05
C LYS A 35 -9.49 6.36 0.60
N LYS A 36 -10.23 7.02 -0.28
CA LYS A 36 -10.25 6.69 -1.71
C LYS A 36 -8.88 6.90 -2.33
N GLU A 37 -8.20 7.98 -1.99
CA GLU A 37 -6.88 8.28 -2.52
C GLU A 37 -5.84 7.25 -2.05
N PHE A 38 -5.86 6.87 -0.77
CA PHE A 38 -4.97 5.84 -0.28
C PHE A 38 -5.25 4.49 -0.94
N SER A 39 -6.53 4.18 -1.20
CA SER A 39 -6.90 2.92 -1.82
C SER A 39 -6.35 2.78 -3.24
N GLN A 40 -6.16 3.88 -3.95
CA GLN A 40 -5.57 3.86 -5.28
C GLN A 40 -4.12 3.40 -5.25
N LEU A 41 -3.44 3.55 -4.11
CA LEU A 41 -2.04 3.14 -3.98
C LEU A 41 -1.89 1.62 -3.93
N ILE A 42 -2.96 0.89 -3.62
CA ILE A 42 -2.94 -0.58 -3.63
C ILE A 42 -2.53 -1.10 -5.01
N GLU A 43 -3.08 -0.50 -6.05
CA GLU A 43 -2.76 -0.89 -7.42
C GLU A 43 -1.27 -0.70 -7.72
N VAL A 44 -0.70 0.40 -7.23
CA VAL A 44 0.73 0.67 -7.41
C VAL A 44 1.56 -0.38 -6.70
N LEU A 45 1.15 -0.82 -5.50
CA LEU A 45 1.85 -1.88 -4.79
C LEU A 45 1.91 -3.17 -5.61
N TYR A 46 0.81 -3.55 -6.25
CA TYR A 46 0.79 -4.75 -7.11
C TYR A 46 1.70 -4.58 -8.32
N ILE A 47 1.81 -3.38 -8.86
CA ILE A 47 2.71 -3.10 -9.98
C ILE A 47 4.17 -3.23 -9.55
N LEU A 48 4.49 -2.79 -8.33
CA LEU A 48 5.86 -2.85 -7.82
C LEU A 48 6.27 -4.23 -7.33
N ALA A 49 5.32 -5.11 -7.04
CA ALA A 49 5.61 -6.46 -6.57
C ALA A 49 6.40 -7.23 -7.63
N ILE A 50 7.39 -8.00 -7.20
CA ILE A 50 8.28 -8.73 -8.10
C ILE A 50 8.17 -10.23 -7.87
N GLU A 51 8.21 -10.67 -6.62
CA GLU A 51 8.26 -12.08 -6.27
C GLU A 51 6.91 -12.59 -5.79
N ASP A 52 6.72 -13.92 -5.83
CA ASP A 52 5.47 -14.52 -5.39
C ASP A 52 5.15 -14.14 -3.96
N GLU A 53 6.16 -14.06 -3.08
CA GLU A 53 5.93 -13.67 -1.68
C GLU A 53 5.41 -12.24 -1.56
N ASP A 54 5.78 -11.37 -2.50
CA ASP A 54 5.27 -9.99 -2.49
C ASP A 54 3.77 -9.97 -2.79
N PHE A 55 3.34 -10.77 -3.76
CA PHE A 55 1.92 -10.89 -4.09
C PHE A 55 1.14 -11.55 -2.96
N ASP A 56 1.71 -12.57 -2.32
CA ASP A 56 1.08 -13.21 -1.18
C ASP A 56 0.88 -12.23 -0.03
N LEU A 57 1.89 -11.40 0.23
CA LEU A 57 1.82 -10.38 1.27
C LEU A 57 0.73 -9.36 0.98
N LEU A 58 0.66 -8.88 -0.27
CA LEU A 58 -0.38 -7.93 -0.66
C LEU A 58 -1.77 -8.55 -0.57
N ASN A 59 -1.89 -9.81 -0.97
CA ASN A 59 -3.18 -10.51 -0.91
C ASN A 59 -3.64 -10.73 0.53
N GLN A 60 -2.70 -10.85 1.46
CA GLN A 60 -3.02 -10.99 2.88
C GLN A 60 -3.79 -9.76 3.40
N TYR A 61 -3.45 -8.57 2.93
CA TYR A 61 -4.09 -7.33 3.38
C TYR A 61 -5.19 -6.84 2.44
N PHE A 62 -5.05 -7.06 1.16
CA PHE A 62 -5.93 -6.44 0.15
C PHE A 62 -6.64 -7.43 -0.76
N GLY A 63 -6.31 -8.71 -0.66
CA GLY A 63 -6.91 -9.74 -1.50
C GLY A 63 -8.28 -10.21 -1.13
#